data_ea93ad26f6bdbb7cc7a4d40ff6604a48
#
_entry.id   ea93ad26f6bdbb7cc7a4d40ff6604a48
#
_cell.length_a   1.000
_cell.length_b   1.000
_cell.length_c   1.000
_cell.angle_alpha   90.00
_cell.angle_beta   90.00
_cell.angle_gamma   90.00
#
_symmetry.space_group_name_H-M   'P 1'
#
loop_
_entity.id
_entity.type
_entity.pdbx_description
1 polymer ?
#
loop_
_entity_poly.entity_id
_entity_poly.type
_entity_poly.pdbx_seq_one_letter_code
_entity_poly.pdbx_strand_id
1 'polypeptide(L)'
;MDKDIREVFGSISGGAAYKFGLFYHKKNQSWTCGSPLKPVLLTEAEAIQKADEMRNDLVEGAEIISSFGPLDSEEDYEQLYKQLEHIPGINMVWRMKYYQMLFPALFAPFYGQDIQLRVLHFLNQKPSDIPFIRMGQISLYARKCNVPGVVFAHIYGKNVGYTNETNDSDTNTLSDKNIKRTTGCIPSLMIKVGMNANKKESWF
;
A
#
# COMPACT_ATOMS: atom_id res chain seq x y z
N MET A 1 15.46 1.31 15.66
CA MET A 1 14.65 0.57 14.66
C MET A 1 15.65 -0.03 13.70
N ASP A 2 15.67 -1.34 13.62
CA ASP A 2 16.72 -2.12 13.00
C ASP A 2 16.82 -1.87 11.49
N LYS A 3 18.02 -1.79 10.94
CA LYS A 3 18.26 -1.57 9.50
C LYS A 3 17.61 -2.65 8.65
N ASP A 4 17.58 -3.88 9.16
CA ASP A 4 17.06 -5.05 8.46
C ASP A 4 15.55 -4.99 8.22
N ILE A 5 14.80 -4.38 9.15
CA ILE A 5 13.35 -4.18 8.99
C ILE A 5 13.05 -3.14 7.89
N ARG A 6 13.91 -2.17 7.66
CA ARG A 6 13.77 -1.18 6.59
C ARG A 6 13.86 -1.78 5.19
N GLU A 7 14.72 -2.77 5.01
CA GLU A 7 14.91 -3.39 3.69
C GLU A 7 13.68 -4.23 3.29
N VAL A 8 12.98 -4.81 4.27
CA VAL A 8 11.81 -5.66 4.02
C VAL A 8 10.52 -4.85 3.94
N PHE A 9 10.30 -3.92 4.87
CA PHE A 9 9.02 -3.21 5.02
C PHE A 9 9.06 -1.74 4.55
N GLY A 10 10.19 -1.26 4.09
CA GLY A 10 10.38 0.14 3.75
C GLY A 10 10.48 1.05 4.97
N SER A 11 10.70 2.33 4.75
CA SER A 11 10.83 3.31 5.82
C SER A 11 9.47 3.84 6.25
N ILE A 12 9.09 3.58 7.50
CA ILE A 12 7.94 4.26 8.13
C ILE A 12 8.28 5.75 8.38
N SER A 13 9.56 6.08 8.56
CA SER A 13 10.04 7.43 8.86
C SER A 13 10.05 8.38 7.66
N GLY A 14 9.97 7.88 6.43
CA GLY A 14 9.94 8.71 5.22
C GLY A 14 8.53 9.08 4.75
N GLY A 15 7.50 8.58 5.42
CA GLY A 15 6.14 9.03 5.19
C GLY A 15 5.99 10.42 5.77
N ALA A 16 6.06 11.44 4.94
CA ALA A 16 5.85 12.78 5.41
C ALA A 16 4.52 12.87 6.19
N ALA A 17 4.56 13.44 7.37
CA ALA A 17 3.40 13.55 8.27
C ALA A 17 2.18 14.20 7.59
N TYR A 18 2.40 15.05 6.59
CA TYR A 18 1.35 15.65 5.78
C TYR A 18 0.49 14.64 5.00
N LYS A 19 0.99 13.42 4.76
CA LYS A 19 0.21 12.36 4.12
C LYS A 19 -0.89 11.82 5.03
N PHE A 20 -0.79 12.04 6.33
CA PHE A 20 -1.83 11.72 7.30
C PHE A 20 -2.97 12.75 7.29
N GLY A 21 -2.71 13.92 6.75
CA GLY A 21 -3.68 15.00 6.77
C GLY A 21 -3.74 15.78 8.08
N LEU A 22 -2.98 15.40 9.14
CA LEU A 22 -2.84 16.13 10.39
C LEU A 22 -1.40 16.02 10.90
N PHE A 23 -0.74 17.15 11.15
CA PHE A 23 0.63 17.19 11.67
C PHE A 23 0.97 18.54 12.31
N TYR A 24 1.96 18.52 13.22
CA TYR A 24 2.48 19.74 13.82
C TYR A 24 3.60 20.32 12.96
N HIS A 25 3.41 21.55 12.48
CA HIS A 25 4.37 22.25 11.65
C HIS A 25 5.34 23.06 12.51
N LYS A 26 6.55 22.53 12.74
CA LYS A 26 7.54 23.12 13.66
C LYS A 26 7.92 24.57 13.35
N LYS A 27 8.01 24.95 12.06
CA LYS A 27 8.36 26.35 11.69
C LYS A 27 7.24 27.33 12.02
N ASN A 28 6.00 26.93 11.89
CA ASN A 28 4.84 27.79 12.14
C ASN A 28 4.32 27.64 13.57
N GLN A 29 4.88 26.70 14.35
CA GLN A 29 4.43 26.36 15.70
C GLN A 29 2.91 26.14 15.79
N SER A 30 2.33 25.48 14.79
CA SER A 30 0.90 25.28 14.66
C SER A 30 0.57 23.88 14.17
N TRP A 31 -0.56 23.36 14.58
CA TRP A 31 -1.15 22.19 13.99
C TRP A 31 -1.69 22.51 12.60
N THR A 32 -1.58 21.56 11.70
CA THR A 32 -1.96 21.75 10.29
C THR A 32 -2.64 20.50 9.79
N CYS A 33 -3.75 20.67 9.06
CA CYS A 33 -4.39 19.60 8.31
C CYS A 33 -4.54 19.97 6.82
N GLY A 34 -4.98 19.00 6.01
CA GLY A 34 -5.19 19.19 4.57
C GLY A 34 -3.94 18.90 3.73
N SER A 35 -3.99 19.32 2.47
CA SER A 35 -2.87 19.08 1.55
C SER A 35 -1.75 20.12 1.75
N PRO A 36 -0.49 19.80 1.41
CA PRO A 36 0.62 20.76 1.47
C PRO A 36 0.38 22.03 0.65
N LEU A 37 -0.44 21.93 -0.39
CA LEU A 37 -0.79 23.08 -1.27
C LEU A 37 -1.92 23.94 -0.68
N LYS A 38 -2.73 23.39 0.22
CA LYS A 38 -3.85 24.06 0.88
C LYS A 38 -3.87 23.66 2.36
N PRO A 39 -2.87 24.08 3.14
CA PRO A 39 -2.83 23.77 4.57
C PRO A 39 -3.89 24.58 5.32
N VAL A 40 -4.56 23.94 6.27
CA VAL A 40 -5.48 24.60 7.21
C VAL A 40 -4.80 24.58 8.58
N LEU A 41 -4.63 25.76 9.17
CA LEU A 41 -4.06 25.87 10.51
C LEU A 41 -5.14 25.57 11.55
N LEU A 42 -4.75 24.81 12.55
CA LEU A 42 -5.63 24.37 13.64
C LEU A 42 -5.04 24.78 14.99
N THR A 43 -5.91 25.09 15.92
CA THR A 43 -5.58 25.10 17.34
C THR A 43 -5.31 23.68 17.84
N GLU A 44 -4.72 23.53 19.00
CA GLU A 44 -4.49 22.22 19.58
C GLU A 44 -5.80 21.43 19.82
N ALA A 45 -6.84 22.14 20.31
CA ALA A 45 -8.15 21.53 20.54
C ALA A 45 -8.78 21.01 19.23
N GLU A 46 -8.75 21.80 18.17
CA GLU A 46 -9.24 21.39 16.84
C GLU A 46 -8.41 20.23 16.27
N ALA A 47 -7.10 20.21 16.51
CA ALA A 47 -6.24 19.11 16.09
C ALA A 47 -6.56 17.80 16.82
N ILE A 48 -6.82 17.87 18.12
CA ILE A 48 -7.24 16.71 18.93
C ILE A 48 -8.57 16.17 18.39
N GLN A 49 -9.56 17.04 18.21
CA GLN A 49 -10.85 16.65 17.65
C GLN A 49 -10.68 15.99 16.27
N LYS A 50 -9.85 16.58 15.40
CA LYS A 50 -9.56 16.02 14.07
C LYS A 50 -8.88 14.66 14.13
N ALA A 51 -7.96 14.46 15.07
CA ALA A 51 -7.31 13.17 15.30
C ALA A 51 -8.31 12.09 15.73
N ASP A 52 -9.25 12.46 16.61
CA ASP A 52 -10.30 11.54 17.06
C ASP A 52 -11.27 11.17 15.93
N GLU A 53 -11.68 12.13 15.11
CA GLU A 53 -12.47 11.86 13.90
C GLU A 53 -11.75 10.86 12.97
N MET A 54 -10.48 11.14 12.65
CA MET A 54 -9.67 10.27 11.79
C MET A 54 -9.49 8.87 12.37
N ARG A 55 -9.31 8.76 13.69
CA ARG A 55 -9.25 7.46 14.37
C ARG A 55 -10.56 6.70 14.23
N ASN A 56 -11.69 7.36 14.46
CA ASN A 56 -13.01 6.74 14.37
C ASN A 56 -13.29 6.26 12.93
N ASP A 57 -12.95 7.05 11.92
CA ASP A 57 -13.04 6.67 10.51
C ASP A 57 -12.24 5.40 10.19
N LEU A 58 -11.02 5.28 10.76
CA LEU A 58 -10.18 4.09 10.58
C LEU A 58 -10.77 2.85 11.26
N VAL A 59 -11.30 3.02 12.46
CA VAL A 59 -11.94 1.93 13.23
C VAL A 59 -13.20 1.47 12.51
N GLU A 60 -14.06 2.37 12.09
CA GLU A 60 -15.28 2.05 11.32
C GLU A 60 -14.94 1.24 10.07
N GLY A 61 -13.96 1.69 9.29
CA GLY A 61 -13.53 0.96 8.10
C GLY A 61 -12.93 -0.41 8.42
N ALA A 62 -12.22 -0.56 9.52
CA ALA A 62 -11.69 -1.84 9.97
C ALA A 62 -12.81 -2.81 10.40
N GLU A 63 -13.84 -2.31 11.07
CA GLU A 63 -15.02 -3.09 11.46
C GLU A 63 -15.81 -3.57 10.23
N ILE A 64 -16.01 -2.69 9.23
CA ILE A 64 -16.64 -3.06 7.96
C ILE A 64 -15.84 -4.18 7.29
N ILE A 65 -14.51 -4.06 7.17
CA ILE A 65 -13.67 -5.09 6.55
C ILE A 65 -13.74 -6.40 7.33
N SER A 66 -13.69 -6.33 8.66
CA SER A 66 -13.74 -7.51 9.52
C SER A 66 -15.06 -8.28 9.39
N SER A 67 -16.17 -7.59 9.16
CA SER A 67 -17.51 -8.17 9.04
C SER A 67 -17.93 -8.54 7.62
N PHE A 68 -17.17 -8.10 6.60
CA PHE A 68 -17.57 -8.24 5.20
C PHE A 68 -17.59 -9.69 4.71
N GLY A 69 -16.74 -10.54 5.23
CA GLY A 69 -16.59 -11.92 4.78
C GLY A 69 -15.40 -12.13 3.85
N PRO A 70 -15.35 -13.25 3.10
CA PRO A 70 -14.22 -13.54 2.22
C PRO A 70 -14.15 -12.56 1.05
N LEU A 71 -12.92 -12.20 0.65
CA LEU A 71 -12.63 -11.35 -0.50
C LEU A 71 -11.97 -12.20 -1.60
N ASP A 72 -12.75 -13.05 -2.26
CA ASP A 72 -12.23 -14.07 -3.19
C ASP A 72 -12.34 -13.68 -4.66
N SER A 73 -13.07 -12.60 -4.96
CA SER A 73 -13.24 -12.05 -6.29
C SER A 73 -12.97 -10.55 -6.36
N GLU A 74 -12.86 -10.00 -7.57
CA GLU A 74 -12.76 -8.55 -7.79
C GLU A 74 -14.06 -7.84 -7.39
N GLU A 75 -15.19 -8.48 -7.65
CA GLU A 75 -16.53 -8.01 -7.27
C GLU A 75 -16.66 -7.85 -5.76
N ASP A 76 -16.07 -8.73 -4.95
CA ASP A 76 -16.05 -8.58 -3.49
C ASP A 76 -15.31 -7.31 -3.07
N TYR A 77 -14.17 -7.01 -3.71
CA TYR A 77 -13.45 -5.76 -3.45
C TYR A 77 -14.22 -4.52 -3.91
N GLU A 78 -14.99 -4.61 -5.00
CA GLU A 78 -15.86 -3.52 -5.43
C GLU A 78 -16.99 -3.27 -4.43
N GLN A 79 -17.62 -4.34 -3.93
CA GLN A 79 -18.69 -4.24 -2.94
C GLN A 79 -18.16 -3.71 -1.61
N LEU A 80 -16.99 -4.18 -1.17
CA LEU A 80 -16.32 -3.65 0.01
C LEU A 80 -15.98 -2.16 -0.17
N TYR A 81 -15.45 -1.78 -1.32
CA TYR A 81 -15.14 -0.39 -1.61
C TYR A 81 -16.36 0.52 -1.49
N LYS A 82 -17.52 0.11 -2.02
CA LYS A 82 -18.79 0.86 -1.89
C LYS A 82 -19.21 1.08 -0.43
N GLN A 83 -18.88 0.14 0.46
CA GLN A 83 -19.16 0.33 1.89
C GLN A 83 -18.12 1.26 2.55
N LEU A 84 -16.90 1.35 2.03
CA LEU A 84 -15.83 2.18 2.58
C LEU A 84 -15.78 3.60 2.00
N GLU A 85 -16.35 3.83 0.82
CA GLU A 85 -16.22 5.11 0.11
C GLU A 85 -16.90 6.28 0.82
N HIS A 86 -17.92 6.01 1.63
CA HIS A 86 -18.63 7.03 2.39
C HIS A 86 -17.88 7.51 3.62
N ILE A 87 -16.84 6.78 4.09
CA ILE A 87 -16.04 7.19 5.24
C ILE A 87 -15.16 8.38 4.84
N PRO A 88 -15.36 9.57 5.44
CA PRO A 88 -14.63 10.77 5.08
C PRO A 88 -13.19 10.76 5.64
N GLY A 89 -12.49 11.81 5.46
CA GLY A 89 -11.47 12.34 6.34
C GLY A 89 -10.04 11.89 6.11
N ILE A 90 -9.73 10.67 5.70
CA ILE A 90 -8.34 10.21 5.57
C ILE A 90 -7.96 9.93 4.12
N ASN A 91 -6.74 10.32 3.74
CA ASN A 91 -6.19 10.01 2.44
C ASN A 91 -6.28 8.50 2.14
N MET A 92 -6.77 8.15 0.96
CA MET A 92 -6.98 6.76 0.53
C MET A 92 -5.71 5.90 0.67
N VAL A 93 -4.55 6.43 0.31
CA VAL A 93 -3.27 5.71 0.43
C VAL A 93 -2.99 5.32 1.88
N TRP A 94 -3.34 6.20 2.80
CA TRP A 94 -3.13 5.95 4.22
C TRP A 94 -4.10 4.91 4.77
N ARG A 95 -5.37 4.99 4.39
CA ARG A 95 -6.38 3.98 4.74
C ARG A 95 -5.97 2.60 4.21
N MET A 96 -5.58 2.50 2.94
CA MET A 96 -5.11 1.26 2.35
C MET A 96 -3.92 0.66 3.12
N LYS A 97 -2.95 1.49 3.53
CA LYS A 97 -1.82 1.03 4.33
C LYS A 97 -2.26 0.54 5.71
N TYR A 98 -3.14 1.27 6.37
CA TYR A 98 -3.67 0.89 7.68
C TYR A 98 -4.44 -0.44 7.61
N TYR A 99 -5.34 -0.59 6.63
CA TYR A 99 -6.10 -1.82 6.45
C TYR A 99 -5.20 -2.99 6.07
N GLN A 100 -4.18 -2.78 5.26
CA GLN A 100 -3.21 -3.82 4.96
C GLN A 100 -2.43 -4.29 6.20
N MET A 101 -2.10 -3.39 7.11
CA MET A 101 -1.42 -3.76 8.35
C MET A 101 -2.31 -4.57 9.28
N LEU A 102 -3.62 -4.30 9.32
CA LEU A 102 -4.59 -5.05 10.10
C LEU A 102 -4.98 -6.38 9.44
N PHE A 103 -5.08 -6.39 8.12
CA PHE A 103 -5.56 -7.52 7.33
C PHE A 103 -4.54 -7.95 6.25
N PRO A 104 -3.34 -8.38 6.65
CA PRO A 104 -2.26 -8.66 5.68
C PRO A 104 -2.55 -9.86 4.76
N ALA A 105 -3.48 -10.73 5.13
CA ALA A 105 -3.94 -11.83 4.28
C ALA A 105 -4.89 -11.36 3.17
N LEU A 106 -5.58 -10.24 3.36
CA LEU A 106 -6.56 -9.70 2.41
C LEU A 106 -5.95 -8.67 1.46
N PHE A 107 -4.94 -7.92 1.91
CA PHE A 107 -4.38 -6.80 1.17
C PHE A 107 -2.88 -6.93 0.97
N ALA A 108 -2.43 -6.86 -0.28
CA ALA A 108 -1.02 -6.76 -0.62
C ALA A 108 -0.50 -5.31 -0.42
N PRO A 109 0.76 -5.10 0.03
CA PRO A 109 1.27 -3.79 0.41
C PRO A 109 1.68 -2.92 -0.79
N PHE A 110 0.74 -2.68 -1.70
CA PHE A 110 0.92 -1.78 -2.85
C PHE A 110 -0.03 -0.58 -2.71
N TYR A 111 0.47 0.56 -2.26
CA TYR A 111 -0.34 1.73 -1.93
C TYR A 111 -0.25 2.85 -2.97
N GLY A 112 0.87 2.96 -3.68
CA GLY A 112 1.08 3.99 -4.70
C GLY A 112 0.43 3.63 -6.03
N GLN A 113 -0.20 4.61 -6.68
CA GLN A 113 -0.89 4.37 -7.95
C GLN A 113 0.06 3.84 -9.04
N ASP A 114 1.23 4.47 -9.20
CA ASP A 114 2.20 4.08 -10.23
C ASP A 114 2.67 2.65 -10.07
N ILE A 115 2.98 2.24 -8.85
CA ILE A 115 3.43 0.87 -8.59
C ILE A 115 2.31 -0.15 -8.82
N GLN A 116 1.07 0.18 -8.43
CA GLN A 116 -0.08 -0.67 -8.71
C GLN A 116 -0.27 -0.89 -10.20
N LEU A 117 -0.24 0.19 -10.99
CA LEU A 117 -0.38 0.11 -12.44
C LEU A 117 0.75 -0.70 -13.08
N ARG A 118 2.01 -0.46 -12.70
CA ARG A 118 3.16 -1.22 -13.20
C ARG A 118 3.06 -2.71 -12.89
N VAL A 119 2.68 -3.05 -11.65
CA VAL A 119 2.51 -4.45 -11.25
C VAL A 119 1.40 -5.11 -12.04
N LEU A 120 0.22 -4.50 -12.16
CA LEU A 120 -0.90 -5.07 -12.91
C LEU A 120 -0.59 -5.21 -14.41
N HIS A 121 0.07 -4.22 -15.01
CA HIS A 121 0.54 -4.34 -16.40
C HIS A 121 1.57 -5.46 -16.56
N PHE A 122 2.51 -5.59 -15.63
CA PHE A 122 3.48 -6.68 -15.63
C PHE A 122 2.81 -8.05 -15.53
N LEU A 123 1.72 -8.14 -14.76
CA LEU A 123 0.91 -9.36 -14.62
C LEU A 123 -0.06 -9.58 -15.79
N ASN A 124 -0.05 -8.69 -16.78
CA ASN A 124 -1.00 -8.70 -17.91
C ASN A 124 -2.47 -8.64 -17.46
N GLN A 125 -2.73 -7.88 -16.37
CA GLN A 125 -4.06 -7.62 -15.83
C GLN A 125 -4.52 -6.22 -16.26
N LYS A 126 -5.83 -6.08 -16.56
CA LYS A 126 -6.43 -4.76 -16.79
C LYS A 126 -6.63 -4.06 -15.44
N PRO A 127 -5.96 -2.91 -15.18
CA PRO A 127 -6.14 -2.21 -13.92
C PRO A 127 -7.54 -1.60 -13.79
N SER A 128 -8.13 -1.67 -12.61
CA SER A 128 -9.29 -0.86 -12.25
C SER A 128 -8.90 0.63 -12.14
N ASP A 129 -9.84 1.53 -12.33
CA ASP A 129 -9.63 2.98 -12.13
C ASP A 129 -9.47 3.34 -10.64
N ILE A 130 -9.97 2.49 -9.74
CA ILE A 130 -10.01 2.71 -8.30
C ILE A 130 -8.78 2.09 -7.63
N PRO A 131 -7.93 2.89 -6.92
CA PRO A 131 -6.71 2.40 -6.27
C PRO A 131 -6.94 1.27 -5.27
N PHE A 132 -8.05 1.30 -4.53
CA PHE A 132 -8.42 0.25 -3.58
C PHE A 132 -8.69 -1.08 -4.29
N ILE A 133 -9.41 -1.05 -5.41
CA ILE A 133 -9.72 -2.24 -6.20
C ILE A 133 -8.43 -2.78 -6.85
N ARG A 134 -7.53 -1.92 -7.34
CA ARG A 134 -6.21 -2.36 -7.82
C ARG A 134 -5.41 -3.10 -6.77
N MET A 135 -5.44 -2.64 -5.51
CA MET A 135 -4.81 -3.36 -4.41
C MET A 135 -5.45 -4.75 -4.22
N GLY A 136 -6.78 -4.83 -4.36
CA GLY A 136 -7.54 -6.09 -4.37
C GLY A 136 -7.12 -7.03 -5.50
N GLN A 137 -7.05 -6.53 -6.73
CA GLN A 137 -6.59 -7.30 -7.90
C GLN A 137 -5.20 -7.92 -7.67
N ILE A 138 -4.26 -7.14 -7.14
CA ILE A 138 -2.91 -7.62 -6.82
C ILE A 138 -2.97 -8.67 -5.69
N SER A 139 -3.81 -8.47 -4.69
CA SER A 139 -3.97 -9.38 -3.56
C SER A 139 -4.56 -10.72 -4.00
N LEU A 140 -5.57 -10.69 -4.86
CA LEU A 140 -6.15 -11.89 -5.49
C LEU A 140 -5.10 -12.67 -6.29
N TYR A 141 -4.30 -11.96 -7.07
CA TYR A 141 -3.23 -12.60 -7.85
C TYR A 141 -2.18 -13.24 -6.96
N ALA A 142 -1.75 -12.57 -5.89
CA ALA A 142 -0.81 -13.11 -4.91
C ALA A 142 -1.35 -14.40 -4.26
N ARG A 143 -2.62 -14.41 -3.84
CA ARG A 143 -3.28 -15.60 -3.28
C ARG A 143 -3.42 -16.73 -4.31
N LYS A 144 -3.77 -16.41 -5.57
CA LYS A 144 -3.82 -17.39 -6.67
C LYS A 144 -2.46 -18.06 -6.90
N CYS A 145 -1.37 -17.32 -6.68
CA CYS A 145 -0.01 -17.87 -6.73
C CYS A 145 0.40 -18.57 -5.42
N ASN A 146 -0.46 -18.61 -4.41
CA ASN A 146 -0.16 -19.12 -3.06
C ASN A 146 1.05 -18.44 -2.42
N VAL A 147 1.16 -17.11 -2.58
CA VAL A 147 2.26 -16.30 -2.07
C VAL A 147 1.71 -15.23 -1.11
N PRO A 148 2.25 -15.09 0.10
CA PRO A 148 1.88 -13.99 0.98
C PRO A 148 2.10 -12.63 0.31
N GLY A 149 1.15 -11.69 0.49
CA GLY A 149 1.18 -10.39 -0.17
C GLY A 149 2.48 -9.61 0.03
N VAL A 150 3.10 -9.70 1.21
CA VAL A 150 4.39 -9.06 1.51
C VAL A 150 5.53 -9.67 0.68
N VAL A 151 5.58 -10.98 0.57
CA VAL A 151 6.59 -11.69 -0.24
C VAL A 151 6.38 -11.37 -1.72
N PHE A 152 5.12 -11.36 -2.15
CA PHE A 152 4.74 -10.97 -3.51
C PHE A 152 5.22 -9.55 -3.82
N ALA A 153 5.00 -8.59 -2.90
CA ALA A 153 5.44 -7.22 -3.06
C ALA A 153 6.96 -7.09 -3.16
N HIS A 154 7.71 -7.87 -2.38
CA HIS A 154 9.17 -7.87 -2.45
C HIS A 154 9.68 -8.40 -3.80
N ILE A 155 9.09 -9.47 -4.31
CA ILE A 155 9.50 -10.07 -5.60
C ILE A 155 9.16 -9.12 -6.75
N TYR A 156 7.91 -8.69 -6.84
CA TYR A 156 7.43 -7.91 -7.98
C TYR A 156 7.80 -6.44 -7.91
N GLY A 157 7.88 -5.86 -6.71
CA GLY A 157 8.32 -4.49 -6.53
C GLY A 157 9.72 -4.24 -7.12
N LYS A 158 10.67 -5.13 -6.85
CA LYS A 158 12.00 -5.07 -7.43
C LYS A 158 12.01 -5.21 -8.97
N ASN A 159 11.19 -6.10 -9.51
CA ASN A 159 11.14 -6.35 -10.95
C ASN A 159 10.48 -5.22 -11.76
N VAL A 160 9.57 -4.46 -11.15
CA VAL A 160 8.92 -3.31 -11.83
C VAL A 160 9.58 -1.96 -11.51
N GLY A 161 10.78 -1.98 -10.92
CA GLY A 161 11.56 -0.77 -10.65
C GLY A 161 11.12 -0.02 -9.39
N TYR A 162 10.54 -0.72 -8.42
CA TYR A 162 10.33 -0.17 -7.07
C TYR A 162 11.67 -0.22 -6.33
N THR A 163 12.51 0.77 -6.58
CA THR A 163 13.69 1.03 -5.75
C THR A 163 13.25 1.95 -4.63
N ASN A 164 13.62 1.63 -3.39
CA ASN A 164 13.42 2.51 -2.22
C ASN A 164 14.41 3.71 -2.27
N GLU A 165 14.90 4.07 -3.44
CA GLU A 165 15.67 5.28 -3.61
C GLU A 165 14.72 6.46 -3.52
N THR A 166 14.83 7.17 -2.42
CA THR A 166 14.30 8.52 -2.23
C THR A 166 15.02 9.44 -3.21
N ASN A 167 14.55 9.49 -4.45
CA ASN A 167 14.95 10.55 -5.36
C ASN A 167 14.02 11.74 -5.13
N ASP A 168 14.50 12.67 -4.32
CA ASP A 168 14.16 14.07 -4.46
C ASP A 168 14.64 14.51 -5.85
N SER A 169 13.81 14.40 -6.86
CA SER A 169 13.83 15.25 -8.05
C SER A 169 12.73 14.81 -9.01
N ASP A 170 11.79 15.71 -9.21
CA ASP A 170 10.89 15.76 -10.34
C ASP A 170 11.67 15.66 -11.65
N THR A 171 11.47 14.59 -12.41
CA THR A 171 11.58 14.66 -13.88
C THR A 171 10.82 13.51 -14.52
N ASN A 172 9.76 13.88 -15.23
CA ASN A 172 9.10 13.10 -16.27
C ASN A 172 10.10 12.65 -17.33
N THR A 173 10.32 11.33 -17.45
CA THR A 173 10.57 10.72 -18.77
C THR A 173 10.40 9.19 -18.62
N LEU A 174 9.26 8.71 -19.07
CA LEU A 174 9.05 7.28 -19.35
C LEU A 174 9.85 6.94 -20.61
N SER A 175 11.03 6.38 -20.45
CA SER A 175 11.73 5.71 -21.54
C SER A 175 11.38 4.23 -21.53
N ASP A 176 10.76 3.76 -22.62
CA ASP A 176 10.51 2.36 -22.94
C ASP A 176 11.80 1.55 -22.91
N LYS A 177 12.15 0.96 -21.76
CA LYS A 177 13.18 -0.07 -21.70
C LYS A 177 12.48 -1.43 -21.57
N ASN A 178 12.52 -2.18 -22.67
CA ASN A 178 12.24 -3.61 -22.84
C ASN A 178 11.88 -4.40 -21.58
N ILE A 179 10.62 -4.35 -21.17
CA ILE A 179 10.04 -5.28 -20.21
C ILE A 179 9.67 -6.55 -20.97
N LYS A 180 10.41 -7.63 -20.75
CA LYS A 180 10.02 -8.95 -21.27
C LYS A 180 8.68 -9.33 -20.61
N ARG A 181 7.62 -9.32 -21.40
CA ARG A 181 6.28 -9.76 -21.01
C ARG A 181 6.30 -11.25 -20.72
N THR A 182 5.89 -11.64 -19.54
CA THR A 182 5.69 -13.06 -19.19
C THR A 182 4.20 -13.28 -18.93
N THR A 183 3.62 -14.19 -19.68
CA THR A 183 2.23 -14.61 -19.55
C THR A 183 2.15 -15.79 -18.56
N GLY A 184 1.40 -15.59 -17.47
CA GLY A 184 1.09 -16.63 -16.49
C GLY A 184 1.76 -16.43 -15.11
N CYS A 185 1.24 -17.10 -14.07
CA CYS A 185 1.99 -17.29 -12.83
C CYS A 185 3.31 -17.95 -13.20
N ILE A 186 4.44 -17.29 -12.94
CA ILE A 186 5.74 -17.79 -13.34
C ILE A 186 6.25 -18.77 -12.28
N PRO A 187 6.02 -20.08 -12.42
CA PRO A 187 6.61 -21.06 -11.53
C PRO A 187 8.14 -21.04 -11.59
N SER A 188 8.70 -20.68 -12.75
CA SER A 188 10.16 -20.69 -12.98
C SER A 188 10.93 -19.59 -12.23
N LEU A 189 10.31 -18.45 -11.93
CA LEU A 189 10.95 -17.41 -11.10
C LEU A 189 10.91 -17.78 -9.62
N MET A 190 9.86 -18.48 -9.19
CA MET A 190 9.70 -19.00 -7.84
C MET A 190 10.75 -20.09 -7.51
N ILE A 191 11.08 -20.95 -8.49
CA ILE A 191 12.08 -22.04 -8.30
C ILE A 191 13.48 -21.46 -8.07
N LYS A 192 13.85 -20.36 -8.72
CA LYS A 192 15.17 -19.73 -8.50
C LYS A 192 15.32 -19.05 -7.15
N VAL A 193 14.23 -18.57 -6.55
CA VAL A 193 14.27 -17.95 -5.21
C VAL A 193 14.18 -19.03 -4.12
N GLY A 194 13.47 -20.15 -4.38
CA GLY A 194 13.33 -21.27 -3.41
C GLY A 194 14.56 -22.16 -3.27
N MET A 195 15.43 -22.24 -4.29
CA MET A 195 16.61 -23.11 -4.23
C MET A 195 17.75 -22.62 -3.32
N ASN A 196 17.73 -21.36 -2.88
CA ASN A 196 18.67 -20.86 -1.87
C ASN A 196 18.16 -20.96 -0.41
N ALA A 197 16.94 -21.45 -0.20
CA ALA A 197 16.34 -21.57 1.14
C ALA A 197 16.68 -22.90 1.86
N ASN A 198 17.44 -23.81 1.25
CA ASN A 198 17.86 -25.08 1.86
C ASN A 198 19.20 -24.99 2.61
N LYS A 199 19.54 -23.85 3.22
CA LYS A 199 20.46 -23.85 4.35
C LYS A 199 19.65 -23.89 5.63
N LYS A 200 19.67 -25.09 6.26
CA LYS A 200 19.18 -25.34 7.60
C LYS A 200 19.68 -24.26 8.55
N GLU A 201 18.78 -23.50 9.11
CA GLU A 201 18.95 -22.93 10.45
C GLU A 201 17.64 -23.11 11.20
N SER A 202 17.71 -23.94 12.23
CA SER A 202 16.70 -24.16 13.23
C SER A 202 16.50 -22.90 14.04
N TRP A 203 15.30 -22.39 14.10
CA TRP A 203 14.91 -21.34 15.05
C TRP A 203 13.91 -21.95 16.02
N PHE A 204 14.37 -22.13 17.26
CA PHE A 204 13.53 -22.19 18.45
C PHE A 204 13.41 -20.78 19.03
#